data_c11ba375b3d1d197d590eddd104d910f
#
_entry.id   c11ba375b3d1d197d590eddd104d910f
#
_cell.length_a   1.000
_cell.length_b   1.000
_cell.length_c   1.000
_cell.angle_alpha   90.00
_cell.angle_beta   90.00
_cell.angle_gamma   90.00
#
_symmetry.space_group_name_H-M   'P 1'
#
loop_
_entity.id
_entity.type
_entity.pdbx_description
1 polymer ?
#
loop_
_entity_poly.entity_id
_entity_poly.type
_entity_poly.pdbx_seq_one_letter_code
_entity_poly.pdbx_strand_id
1 'polypeptide(L)'
;EYGADHLINYREKTIKDEVRALTDGQGADVIYDAVGGDAFDQAMSCINWNGRLLVIGFASGRIPEVAVHRVMNKNCQIVGVLWGGALLREPEVNRKNFEELLEWFSQGRLKPCVSNVLPMARAADALGLLLERKSVGKVILSMRDG
;
A
#
# COMPACT_ATOMS: atom_id res chain seq x y z
N GLU A 1 12.62 -3.30 10.95
CA GLU A 1 12.06 -2.51 12.05
C GLU A 1 10.52 -2.62 12.09
N TYR A 2 9.84 -2.65 10.94
CA TYR A 2 8.38 -2.77 10.81
C TYR A 2 7.91 -4.17 10.39
N GLY A 3 8.76 -5.20 10.47
CA GLY A 3 8.41 -6.60 10.29
C GLY A 3 8.41 -7.11 8.85
N ALA A 4 8.94 -6.36 7.88
CA ALA A 4 9.15 -6.89 6.53
C ALA A 4 10.36 -7.83 6.51
N ASP A 5 10.18 -9.07 6.03
CA ASP A 5 11.25 -10.05 5.91
C ASP A 5 12.18 -9.72 4.74
N HIS A 6 11.63 -9.22 3.63
CA HIS A 6 12.35 -8.85 2.42
C HIS A 6 11.95 -7.47 1.91
N LEU A 7 12.92 -6.73 1.40
CA LEU A 7 12.72 -5.40 0.81
C LEU A 7 13.19 -5.42 -0.65
N ILE A 8 12.36 -4.90 -1.55
CA ILE A 8 12.67 -4.80 -2.98
C ILE A 8 12.78 -3.32 -3.35
N ASN A 9 13.99 -2.88 -3.72
CA ASN A 9 14.16 -1.57 -4.33
C ASN A 9 13.75 -1.63 -5.81
N TYR A 10 12.50 -1.34 -6.10
CA TYR A 10 11.96 -1.41 -7.46
C TYR A 10 12.48 -0.32 -8.42
N ARG A 11 13.35 0.57 -7.96
CA ARG A 11 14.10 1.49 -8.83
C ARG A 11 15.32 0.82 -9.48
N GLU A 12 15.84 -0.22 -8.86
CA GLU A 12 17.05 -0.93 -9.27
C GLU A 12 16.76 -2.33 -9.81
N LYS A 13 15.64 -2.91 -9.35
CA LYS A 13 15.26 -4.30 -9.62
C LYS A 13 13.80 -4.39 -10.06
N THR A 14 13.48 -5.39 -10.84
CA THR A 14 12.08 -5.66 -11.18
C THR A 14 11.37 -6.38 -10.04
N ILE A 15 10.17 -5.94 -9.67
CA ILE A 15 9.35 -6.58 -8.63
C ILE A 15 9.12 -8.04 -8.99
N LYS A 16 8.80 -8.31 -10.26
CA LYS A 16 8.53 -9.65 -10.77
C LYS A 16 9.67 -10.63 -10.51
N ASP A 17 10.90 -10.26 -10.83
CA ASP A 17 12.03 -11.18 -10.77
C ASP A 17 12.44 -11.43 -9.32
N GLU A 18 12.44 -10.38 -8.49
CA GLU A 18 12.73 -10.50 -7.06
C GLU A 18 11.68 -11.34 -6.31
N VAL A 19 10.38 -11.09 -6.56
CA VAL A 19 9.32 -11.91 -5.93
C VAL A 19 9.46 -13.37 -6.34
N ARG A 20 9.73 -13.66 -7.59
CA ARG A 20 9.92 -15.05 -8.05
C ARG A 20 11.16 -15.70 -7.43
N ALA A 21 12.24 -14.96 -7.29
CA ALA A 21 13.45 -15.47 -6.63
C ALA A 21 13.20 -15.80 -5.15
N LEU A 22 12.41 -14.96 -4.45
CA LEU A 22 12.06 -15.15 -3.05
C LEU A 22 11.03 -16.26 -2.80
N THR A 23 10.35 -16.72 -3.83
CA THR A 23 9.24 -17.69 -3.73
C THR A 23 9.49 -18.96 -4.56
N ASP A 24 10.73 -19.27 -4.90
CA ASP A 24 11.10 -20.42 -5.73
C ASP A 24 10.31 -20.50 -7.05
N GLY A 25 10.05 -19.34 -7.66
CA GLY A 25 9.33 -19.20 -8.92
C GLY A 25 7.81 -19.21 -8.80
N GLN A 26 7.22 -19.49 -7.64
CA GLN A 26 5.78 -19.62 -7.45
C GLN A 26 5.05 -18.27 -7.57
N GLY A 27 5.60 -17.23 -6.99
CA GLY A 27 5.00 -15.91 -6.92
C GLY A 27 4.30 -15.62 -5.59
N ALA A 28 3.65 -14.46 -5.48
CA ALA A 28 3.02 -14.01 -4.25
C ALA A 28 1.54 -14.45 -4.16
N ASP A 29 1.12 -15.00 -3.03
CA ASP A 29 -0.26 -15.43 -2.80
C ASP A 29 -1.21 -14.26 -2.57
N VAL A 30 -0.73 -13.20 -1.92
CA VAL A 30 -1.50 -11.97 -1.70
C VAL A 30 -0.62 -10.77 -2.03
N ILE A 31 -1.14 -9.88 -2.88
CA ILE A 31 -0.49 -8.63 -3.24
C ILE A 31 -1.39 -7.47 -2.82
N TYR A 32 -0.84 -6.53 -2.05
CA TYR A 32 -1.50 -5.30 -1.64
C TYR A 32 -0.96 -4.15 -2.50
N ASP A 33 -1.72 -3.68 -3.47
CA ASP A 33 -1.29 -2.64 -4.42
C ASP A 33 -1.99 -1.30 -4.16
N ALA A 34 -1.23 -0.35 -3.62
CA ALA A 34 -1.64 1.04 -3.44
C ALA A 34 -1.09 1.97 -4.54
N VAL A 35 -0.30 1.45 -5.47
CA VAL A 35 0.48 2.23 -6.44
C VAL A 35 -0.17 2.24 -7.82
N GLY A 36 -0.64 1.10 -8.29
CA GLY A 36 -1.16 0.94 -9.65
C GLY A 36 -0.06 1.04 -10.70
N GLY A 37 -0.45 1.40 -11.94
CA GLY A 37 0.51 1.60 -13.02
C GLY A 37 1.43 0.41 -13.26
N ASP A 38 2.72 0.66 -13.45
CA ASP A 38 3.73 -0.38 -13.74
C ASP A 38 3.92 -1.38 -12.59
N ALA A 39 3.68 -0.95 -11.35
CA ALA A 39 3.73 -1.84 -10.20
C ALA A 39 2.63 -2.91 -10.27
N PHE A 40 1.41 -2.53 -10.66
CA PHE A 40 0.32 -3.47 -10.91
C PHE A 40 0.65 -4.45 -12.05
N ASP A 41 1.22 -3.95 -13.16
CA ASP A 41 1.56 -4.78 -14.31
C ASP A 41 2.61 -5.85 -13.96
N GLN A 42 3.58 -5.48 -13.12
CA GLN A 42 4.57 -6.40 -12.57
C GLN A 42 3.96 -7.37 -11.55
N ALA A 43 3.07 -6.88 -10.67
CA ALA A 43 2.34 -7.69 -9.72
C ALA A 43 1.54 -8.81 -10.40
N MET A 44 0.80 -8.48 -11.47
CA MET A 44 0.08 -9.47 -12.29
C MET A 44 1.00 -10.50 -12.94
N SER A 45 2.30 -10.19 -13.09
CA SER A 45 3.27 -11.10 -13.68
C SER A 45 3.90 -12.06 -12.66
N CYS A 46 3.87 -11.71 -11.37
CA CYS A 46 4.43 -12.50 -10.27
C CYS A 46 3.38 -12.96 -9.23
N ILE A 47 2.10 -12.77 -9.49
CA ILE A 47 1.06 -13.39 -8.66
C ILE A 47 1.10 -14.90 -8.79
N ASN A 48 0.93 -15.61 -7.67
CA ASN A 48 0.88 -17.06 -7.64
C ASN A 48 -0.45 -17.60 -8.22
N TRP A 49 -0.51 -18.88 -8.46
CA TRP A 49 -1.74 -19.62 -8.76
C TRP A 49 -2.71 -19.49 -7.58
N ASN A 50 -3.99 -19.18 -7.86
CA ASN A 50 -5.01 -18.85 -6.85
C ASN A 50 -4.72 -17.60 -6.01
N GLY A 51 -3.75 -16.77 -6.38
CA GLY A 51 -3.38 -15.57 -5.67
C GLY A 51 -4.46 -14.48 -5.69
N ARG A 52 -4.36 -13.51 -4.79
CA ARG A 52 -5.25 -12.35 -4.71
C ARG A 52 -4.46 -11.07 -4.83
N LEU A 53 -4.83 -10.23 -5.80
CA LEU A 53 -4.32 -8.88 -5.95
C LEU A 53 -5.36 -7.89 -5.41
N LEU A 54 -5.04 -7.21 -4.33
CA LEU A 54 -5.89 -6.22 -3.68
C LEU A 54 -5.60 -4.85 -4.28
N VAL A 55 -6.59 -4.25 -4.95
CA VAL A 55 -6.49 -2.91 -5.54
C VAL A 55 -6.92 -1.88 -4.50
N ILE A 56 -5.94 -1.16 -3.95
CA ILE A 56 -6.12 -0.19 -2.86
C ILE A 56 -6.13 1.23 -3.38
N GLY A 57 -5.28 1.53 -4.39
CA GLY A 57 -5.15 2.88 -4.92
C GLY A 57 -4.24 2.98 -6.13
N PHE A 58 -4.06 4.21 -6.60
CA PHE A 58 -3.35 4.52 -7.85
C PHE A 58 -2.37 5.68 -7.64
N ALA A 59 -1.48 5.54 -6.64
CA ALA A 59 -0.52 6.60 -6.28
C ALA A 59 0.46 6.94 -7.42
N SER A 60 0.61 6.08 -8.43
CA SER A 60 1.36 6.37 -9.66
C SER A 60 0.67 7.38 -10.58
N GLY A 61 -0.64 7.63 -10.38
CA GLY A 61 -1.48 8.43 -11.27
C GLY A 61 -2.02 7.65 -12.48
N ARG A 62 -1.56 6.42 -12.75
CA ARG A 62 -2.06 5.57 -13.83
C ARG A 62 -2.95 4.45 -13.30
N ILE A 63 -4.21 4.45 -13.73
CA ILE A 63 -5.14 3.35 -13.49
C ILE A 63 -4.73 2.19 -14.41
N PRO A 64 -4.44 1.00 -13.88
CA PRO A 64 -4.03 -0.12 -14.71
C PRO A 64 -5.22 -0.75 -15.43
N GLU A 65 -4.92 -1.35 -16.59
CA GLU A 65 -5.84 -2.21 -17.33
C GLU A 65 -5.29 -3.62 -17.37
N VAL A 66 -6.15 -4.63 -17.25
CA VAL A 66 -5.75 -6.02 -17.30
C VAL A 66 -6.55 -6.81 -18.33
N ALA A 67 -5.86 -7.49 -19.20
CA ALA A 67 -6.50 -8.43 -20.10
C ALA A 67 -7.01 -9.65 -19.32
N VAL A 68 -8.29 -9.96 -19.42
CA VAL A 68 -8.99 -10.97 -18.60
C VAL A 68 -8.33 -12.35 -18.66
N HIS A 69 -7.74 -12.72 -19.81
CA HIS A 69 -7.03 -13.99 -19.94
C HIS A 69 -5.85 -14.14 -18.97
N ARG A 70 -5.23 -13.02 -18.52
CA ARG A 70 -4.13 -13.06 -17.53
C ARG A 70 -4.63 -13.51 -16.16
N VAL A 71 -5.83 -13.08 -15.79
CA VAL A 71 -6.50 -13.49 -14.54
C VAL A 71 -6.88 -14.96 -14.62
N MET A 72 -7.50 -15.37 -15.74
CA MET A 72 -7.89 -16.75 -15.99
C MET A 72 -6.70 -17.71 -15.97
N ASN A 73 -5.61 -17.37 -16.65
CA ASN A 73 -4.40 -18.23 -16.76
C ASN A 73 -3.68 -18.44 -15.42
N LYS A 74 -3.92 -17.59 -14.44
CA LYS A 74 -3.39 -17.71 -13.08
C LYS A 74 -4.43 -18.22 -12.07
N ASN A 75 -5.66 -18.40 -12.52
CA ASN A 75 -6.80 -18.69 -11.63
C ASN A 75 -6.85 -17.72 -10.43
N CYS A 76 -6.37 -16.50 -10.59
CA CYS A 76 -6.23 -15.52 -9.53
C CYS A 76 -7.44 -14.59 -9.43
N GLN A 77 -7.48 -13.79 -8.37
CA GLN A 77 -8.54 -12.83 -8.12
C GLN A 77 -7.96 -11.41 -8.11
N ILE A 78 -8.71 -10.46 -8.68
CA ILE A 78 -8.47 -9.03 -8.52
C ILE A 78 -9.60 -8.48 -7.65
N VAL A 79 -9.26 -7.97 -6.47
CA VAL A 79 -10.22 -7.57 -5.44
C VAL A 79 -10.11 -6.07 -5.19
N GLY A 80 -11.19 -5.34 -5.43
CA GLY A 80 -11.26 -3.91 -5.09
C GLY A 80 -11.41 -3.71 -3.58
N VAL A 81 -10.61 -2.79 -3.01
CA VAL A 81 -10.67 -2.41 -1.60
C VAL A 81 -10.85 -0.89 -1.51
N LEU A 82 -12.09 -0.45 -1.39
CA LEU A 82 -12.44 0.96 -1.33
C LEU A 82 -12.81 1.37 0.10
N TRP A 83 -11.81 1.74 0.89
CA TRP A 83 -12.01 2.18 2.27
C TRP A 83 -12.99 3.36 2.40
N GLY A 84 -12.81 4.41 1.58
CA GLY A 84 -13.71 5.58 1.60
C GLY A 84 -15.16 5.23 1.29
N GLY A 85 -15.41 4.23 0.43
CA GLY A 85 -16.75 3.72 0.16
C GLY A 85 -17.35 2.96 1.33
N ALA A 86 -16.53 2.21 2.06
CA ALA A 86 -16.94 1.47 3.25
C ALA A 86 -17.39 2.41 4.37
N LEU A 87 -16.74 3.56 4.54
CA LEU A 87 -17.15 4.59 5.50
C LEU A 87 -18.62 5.00 5.37
N LEU A 88 -19.09 5.12 4.13
CA LEU A 88 -20.45 5.57 3.84
C LEU A 88 -21.48 4.43 3.86
N ARG A 89 -21.06 3.24 3.45
CA ARG A 89 -21.97 2.09 3.29
C ARG A 89 -22.04 1.20 4.52
N GLU A 90 -20.94 1.15 5.28
CA GLU A 90 -20.76 0.25 6.44
C GLU A 90 -20.22 1.02 7.65
N PRO A 91 -20.88 2.12 8.11
CA PRO A 91 -20.35 2.99 9.16
C PRO A 91 -20.07 2.25 10.47
N GLU A 92 -20.90 1.27 10.82
CA GLU A 92 -20.71 0.49 12.05
C GLU A 92 -19.49 -0.45 11.97
N VAL A 93 -19.23 -1.05 10.81
CA VAL A 93 -18.02 -1.86 10.59
C VAL A 93 -16.79 -0.97 10.70
N ASN A 94 -16.84 0.19 10.07
CA ASN A 94 -15.74 1.15 10.13
C ASN A 94 -15.47 1.63 11.55
N ARG A 95 -16.53 1.93 12.34
CA ARG A 95 -16.39 2.33 13.75
C ARG A 95 -15.67 1.24 14.57
N LYS A 96 -16.11 -0.01 14.44
CA LYS A 96 -15.45 -1.16 15.11
C LYS A 96 -13.99 -1.32 14.70
N ASN A 97 -13.68 -1.21 13.41
CA ASN A 97 -12.31 -1.28 12.92
C ASN A 97 -11.45 -0.17 13.53
N PHE A 98 -12.01 1.05 13.65
CA PHE A 98 -11.28 2.17 14.26
C PHE A 98 -11.04 1.96 15.75
N GLU A 99 -12.04 1.46 16.48
CA GLU A 99 -11.92 1.13 17.91
C GLU A 99 -10.82 0.09 18.12
N GLU A 100 -10.77 -0.97 17.30
CA GLU A 100 -9.75 -2.00 17.38
C GLU A 100 -8.34 -1.45 17.03
N LEU A 101 -8.22 -0.60 16.01
CA LEU A 101 -6.94 0.04 15.67
C LEU A 101 -6.43 0.95 16.80
N LEU A 102 -7.31 1.70 17.46
CA LEU A 102 -6.95 2.54 18.60
C LEU A 102 -6.54 1.70 19.81
N GLU A 103 -7.20 0.57 20.03
CA GLU A 103 -6.80 -0.37 21.08
C GLU A 103 -5.41 -0.94 20.79
N TRP A 104 -5.13 -1.38 19.58
CA TRP A 104 -3.80 -1.86 19.20
C TRP A 104 -2.71 -0.79 19.35
N PHE A 105 -3.05 0.45 19.01
CA PHE A 105 -2.16 1.58 19.21
C PHE A 105 -1.87 1.80 20.71
N SER A 106 -2.90 1.81 21.57
CA SER A 106 -2.75 1.97 23.02
C SER A 106 -1.92 0.88 23.66
N GLN A 107 -2.01 -0.35 23.14
CA GLN A 107 -1.22 -1.51 23.57
C GLN A 107 0.21 -1.53 22.99
N GLY A 108 0.58 -0.56 22.16
CA GLY A 108 1.88 -0.52 21.47
C GLY A 108 2.06 -1.58 20.38
N ARG A 109 1.00 -2.29 19.99
CA ARG A 109 0.99 -3.29 18.91
C ARG A 109 1.00 -2.63 17.53
N LEU A 110 0.42 -1.42 17.41
CA LEU A 110 0.44 -0.61 16.21
C LEU A 110 1.32 0.62 16.46
N LYS A 111 2.34 0.80 15.63
CA LYS A 111 3.30 1.91 15.72
C LYS A 111 3.35 2.66 14.39
N PRO A 112 2.55 3.74 14.21
CA PRO A 112 2.62 4.54 13.01
C PRO A 112 4.00 5.15 12.81
N CYS A 113 4.54 5.05 11.61
CA CYS A 113 5.78 5.71 11.26
C CYS A 113 5.52 7.20 10.98
N VAL A 114 5.99 8.08 11.86
CA VAL A 114 5.96 9.52 11.66
C VAL A 114 7.38 9.97 11.38
N SER A 115 7.67 10.37 10.12
CA SER A 115 9.01 10.77 9.71
C SER A 115 9.29 12.26 9.93
N ASN A 116 8.28 13.11 9.83
CA ASN A 116 8.42 14.55 9.92
C ASN A 116 7.22 15.17 10.63
N VAL A 117 7.49 16.13 11.47
CA VAL A 117 6.49 17.02 12.08
C VAL A 117 6.91 18.45 11.75
N LEU A 118 6.07 19.19 11.00
CA LEU A 118 6.34 20.58 10.62
C LEU A 118 5.23 21.48 11.16
N PRO A 119 5.51 22.75 11.47
CA PRO A 119 4.47 23.71 11.79
C PRO A 119 3.58 23.96 10.55
N MET A 120 2.32 24.36 10.76
CA MET A 120 1.35 24.63 9.68
C MET A 120 1.89 25.64 8.67
N ALA A 121 2.65 26.64 9.10
CA ALA A 121 3.27 27.64 8.21
C ALA A 121 4.20 27.00 7.15
N ARG A 122 4.69 25.79 7.38
CA ARG A 122 5.54 25.02 6.44
C ARG A 122 4.79 23.94 5.68
N ALA A 123 3.47 24.07 5.49
CA ALA A 123 2.66 23.09 4.78
C ALA A 123 3.15 22.83 3.33
N ALA A 124 3.64 23.86 2.63
CA ALA A 124 4.20 23.71 1.29
C ALA A 124 5.45 22.81 1.28
N ASP A 125 6.33 22.94 2.27
CA ASP A 125 7.52 22.08 2.42
C ASP A 125 7.12 20.63 2.70
N ALA A 126 6.10 20.43 3.56
CA ALA A 126 5.56 19.11 3.86
C ALA A 126 5.03 18.40 2.61
N LEU A 127 4.28 19.12 1.76
CA LEU A 127 3.81 18.59 0.47
C LEU A 127 4.98 18.31 -0.49
N GLY A 128 6.01 19.16 -0.49
CA GLY A 128 7.24 18.94 -1.25
C GLY A 128 7.92 17.63 -0.90
N LEU A 129 8.02 17.26 0.39
CA LEU A 129 8.57 15.97 0.83
C LEU A 129 7.83 14.77 0.23
N LEU A 130 6.50 14.86 0.11
CA LEU A 130 5.69 13.80 -0.49
C LEU A 130 5.90 13.72 -2.02
N LEU A 131 5.86 14.87 -2.71
CA LEU A 131 6.07 14.94 -4.16
C LEU A 131 7.44 14.44 -4.58
N GLU A 132 8.48 14.79 -3.82
CA GLU A 132 9.85 14.37 -4.06
C GLU A 132 10.17 12.95 -3.55
N ARG A 133 9.18 12.26 -2.96
CA ARG A 133 9.34 10.91 -2.38
C ARG A 133 10.45 10.84 -1.33
N LYS A 134 10.62 11.90 -0.56
CA LYS A 134 11.61 12.00 0.53
C LYS A 134 11.05 11.64 1.91
N SER A 135 9.73 11.46 2.00
CA SER A 135 9.09 11.03 3.25
C SER A 135 9.11 9.52 3.41
N VAL A 136 9.38 9.07 4.62
CA VAL A 136 9.22 7.67 5.04
C VAL A 136 8.12 7.62 6.10
N GLY A 137 6.93 7.10 5.74
CA GLY A 137 5.78 7.13 6.62
C GLY A 137 4.99 8.45 6.53
N LYS A 138 4.50 8.94 7.66
CA LYS A 138 3.62 10.12 7.72
C LYS A 138 4.40 11.42 7.90
N VAL A 139 3.96 12.45 7.19
CA VAL A 139 4.34 13.84 7.44
C VAL A 139 3.17 14.53 8.15
N ILE A 140 3.39 15.06 9.32
CA ILE A 140 2.37 15.68 10.16
C ILE A 140 2.57 17.20 10.19
N LEU A 141 1.48 17.95 10.09
CA LEU A 141 1.45 19.38 10.34
C LEU A 141 0.95 19.64 11.77
N SER A 142 1.79 20.29 12.57
CA SER A 142 1.42 20.73 13.92
C SER A 142 0.63 22.03 13.85
N MET A 143 -0.55 22.04 14.50
CA MET A 143 -1.36 23.25 14.69
C MET A 143 -0.93 24.06 15.91
N ARG A 144 0.02 23.56 16.70
CA ARG A 144 0.61 24.27 17.83
C ARG A 144 1.88 24.94 17.36
N ASP A 145 2.01 26.22 17.64
CA ASP A 145 3.28 26.92 17.50
C ASP A 145 4.28 26.23 18.43
N GLY A 146 5.42 25.83 17.85
CA GLY A 146 6.49 25.14 18.58
C GLY A 146 7.23 26.07 19.51
#